data_61762811791b8c85d80de09b9ec7ae5c
#
_entry.id   61762811791b8c85d80de09b9ec7ae5c
#
_cell.length_a   1.000
_cell.length_b   1.000
_cell.length_c   1.000
_cell.angle_alpha   90.00
_cell.angle_beta   90.00
_cell.angle_gamma   90.00
#
_symmetry.space_group_name_H-M   'P 1'
#
loop_
_entity.id
_entity.type
_entity.pdbx_description
1 polymer ?
#
loop_
_entity_poly.entity_id
_entity_poly.type
_entity_poly.pdbx_seq_one_letter_code
_entity_poly.pdbx_strand_id
1 'polypeptide(L)'
;IVAEKKYTQLTQAEKKLVPSFLGRSKTMPTKEELDELFKKGGPAVIIIDAFDPKKQKTKKGENVVYQVNEITEDPIFPNGMEAFYQYMGQNLKLPKEVIEKNIKGRIYLSFIVETDGSISEITTLRDGVGYGTSEEVIRVLKNAPKWIPGKINSEPVRVKYSLPITINPKA
;
A
#
# COMPACT_ATOMS: atom_id res chain seq x y z
N ILE A 1 -15.73 34.86 -0.53
CA ILE A 1 -15.56 33.90 0.56
C ILE A 1 -15.83 32.51 0.00
N VAL A 2 -14.81 31.67 0.00
CA VAL A 2 -14.91 30.28 -0.47
C VAL A 2 -15.50 29.45 0.68
N ALA A 3 -16.67 28.84 0.46
CA ALA A 3 -17.30 27.94 1.42
C ALA A 3 -17.07 26.48 1.00
N GLU A 4 -16.55 25.69 1.91
CA GLU A 4 -16.40 24.25 1.73
C GLU A 4 -17.73 23.56 2.09
N LYS A 5 -18.33 22.88 1.11
CA LYS A 5 -19.57 22.13 1.30
C LYS A 5 -19.47 20.71 0.76
N LYS A 6 -20.10 19.77 1.45
CA LYS A 6 -20.33 18.43 0.91
C LYS A 6 -21.38 18.47 -0.20
N TYR A 7 -21.28 17.56 -1.18
CA TYR A 7 -22.24 17.51 -2.30
C TYR A 7 -23.70 17.45 -1.82
N THR A 8 -23.95 16.77 -0.70
CA THR A 8 -25.28 16.67 -0.06
C THR A 8 -25.79 18.00 0.50
N GLN A 9 -24.90 18.95 0.77
CA GLN A 9 -25.22 20.27 1.34
C GLN A 9 -25.39 21.36 0.28
N LEU A 10 -25.24 21.00 -1.01
CA LEU A 10 -25.38 21.93 -2.13
C LEU A 10 -26.84 22.21 -2.42
N THR A 11 -27.12 23.48 -2.76
CA THR A 11 -28.43 23.87 -3.29
C THR A 11 -28.65 23.31 -4.69
N GLN A 12 -29.90 23.31 -5.18
CA GLN A 12 -30.25 22.84 -6.53
C GLN A 12 -29.51 23.64 -7.64
N ALA A 13 -29.29 24.94 -7.43
CA ALA A 13 -28.54 25.78 -8.33
C ALA A 13 -27.05 25.41 -8.36
N GLU A 14 -26.45 25.16 -7.20
CA GLU A 14 -25.05 24.74 -7.07
C GLU A 14 -24.83 23.33 -7.66
N LYS A 15 -25.77 22.40 -7.49
CA LYS A 15 -25.72 21.06 -8.09
C LYS A 15 -25.76 21.05 -9.62
N LYS A 16 -26.43 22.03 -10.24
CA LYS A 16 -26.45 22.18 -11.70
C LYS A 16 -25.12 22.65 -12.29
N LEU A 17 -24.30 23.34 -11.51
CA LEU A 17 -22.98 23.83 -11.94
C LEU A 17 -21.89 22.74 -11.83
N VAL A 18 -22.09 21.77 -10.93
CA VAL A 18 -21.15 20.69 -10.66
C VAL A 18 -20.88 19.78 -11.87
N PRO A 19 -21.86 19.35 -12.67
CA PRO A 19 -21.61 18.44 -13.78
C PRO A 19 -20.74 19.02 -14.89
N SER A 20 -20.81 20.32 -15.14
CA SER A 20 -20.00 20.96 -16.17
C SER A 20 -18.52 21.08 -15.77
N PHE A 21 -18.24 21.03 -14.49
CA PHE A 21 -16.89 21.09 -13.95
C PHE A 21 -16.27 19.69 -13.77
N LEU A 22 -17.01 18.75 -13.18
CA LEU A 22 -16.53 17.38 -12.94
C LEU A 22 -16.42 16.53 -14.22
N GLY A 23 -17.10 16.90 -15.29
CA GLY A 23 -17.06 16.17 -16.57
C GLY A 23 -15.73 16.26 -17.33
N ARG A 24 -14.82 17.13 -16.97
CA ARG A 24 -13.57 17.39 -17.70
C ARG A 24 -12.29 17.01 -16.98
N SER A 25 -12.29 16.87 -15.67
CA SER A 25 -11.10 16.53 -14.92
C SER A 25 -11.40 15.59 -13.75
N LYS A 26 -10.64 14.52 -13.64
CA LYS A 26 -10.63 13.61 -12.49
C LYS A 26 -9.67 14.09 -11.40
N THR A 27 -9.06 15.25 -11.58
CA THR A 27 -8.07 15.82 -10.68
C THR A 27 -8.60 17.11 -10.07
N MET A 28 -8.06 17.50 -8.92
CA MET A 28 -8.35 18.81 -8.35
C MET A 28 -8.10 19.90 -9.38
N PRO A 29 -8.98 20.90 -9.48
CA PRO A 29 -8.75 22.03 -10.34
C PRO A 29 -7.45 22.74 -9.95
N THR A 30 -6.68 23.14 -10.94
CA THR A 30 -5.51 23.96 -10.72
C THR A 30 -5.91 25.34 -10.21
N LYS A 31 -4.96 26.05 -9.60
CA LYS A 31 -5.20 27.43 -9.13
C LYS A 31 -5.73 28.34 -10.24
N GLU A 32 -5.26 28.13 -11.48
CA GLU A 32 -5.66 28.90 -12.66
C GLU A 32 -7.11 28.60 -13.08
N GLU A 33 -7.53 27.34 -13.02
CA GLU A 33 -8.91 26.92 -13.28
C GLU A 33 -9.89 27.45 -12.23
N LEU A 34 -9.45 27.50 -10.97
CA LEU A 34 -10.21 28.12 -9.89
C LEU A 34 -10.35 29.62 -10.08
N ASP A 35 -9.29 30.32 -10.46
CA ASP A 35 -9.32 31.75 -10.71
C ASP A 35 -10.25 32.12 -11.89
N GLU A 36 -10.30 31.28 -12.93
CA GLU A 36 -11.25 31.48 -14.05
C GLU A 36 -12.72 31.28 -13.61
N LEU A 37 -12.97 30.32 -12.76
CA LEU A 37 -14.28 30.06 -12.16
C LEU A 37 -14.75 31.27 -11.33
N PHE A 38 -13.85 31.88 -10.55
CA PHE A 38 -14.14 33.06 -9.74
C PHE A 38 -14.39 34.32 -10.61
N LYS A 39 -13.68 34.48 -11.72
CA LYS A 39 -13.88 35.60 -12.65
C LYS A 39 -15.24 35.57 -13.35
N LYS A 40 -15.83 34.39 -13.54
CA LYS A 40 -17.15 34.21 -14.18
C LYS A 40 -18.33 34.35 -13.19
N GLY A 41 -18.09 34.77 -11.94
CA GLY A 41 -19.13 34.99 -10.94
C GLY A 41 -19.88 33.75 -10.49
N GLY A 42 -19.27 32.58 -10.65
CA GLY A 42 -19.81 31.34 -10.10
C GLY A 42 -19.78 31.34 -8.57
N PRO A 43 -20.64 30.55 -7.91
CA PRO A 43 -20.60 30.42 -6.46
C PRO A 43 -19.24 29.85 -6.03
N ALA A 44 -18.59 30.55 -5.09
CA ALA A 44 -17.30 30.14 -4.53
C ALA A 44 -17.50 28.94 -3.59
N VAL A 45 -17.83 27.78 -4.15
CA VAL A 45 -18.03 26.54 -3.40
C VAL A 45 -17.01 25.50 -3.85
N ILE A 46 -16.18 25.07 -2.93
CA ILE A 46 -15.30 23.92 -3.13
C ILE A 46 -16.01 22.66 -2.63
N ILE A 47 -16.17 21.68 -3.50
CA ILE A 47 -16.80 20.41 -3.15
C ILE A 47 -15.71 19.46 -2.65
N ILE A 48 -15.65 19.26 -1.35
CA ILE A 48 -14.65 18.37 -0.72
C ILE A 48 -14.97 16.89 -0.99
N ASP A 49 -16.26 16.53 -1.06
CA ASP A 49 -16.67 15.14 -1.31
C ASP A 49 -16.28 14.60 -2.69
N ALA A 50 -15.99 15.50 -3.64
CA ALA A 50 -15.52 15.09 -4.96
C ALA A 50 -14.04 14.70 -4.96
N PHE A 51 -13.32 15.09 -3.93
CA PHE A 51 -11.92 14.76 -3.72
C PHE A 51 -11.71 14.07 -2.38
N ASP A 52 -12.09 12.81 -2.30
CA ASP A 52 -11.56 11.90 -1.28
C ASP A 52 -10.40 11.15 -1.92
N PRO A 53 -9.15 11.43 -1.54
CA PRO A 53 -8.01 10.67 -2.05
C PRO A 53 -8.11 9.18 -1.76
N LYS A 54 -8.94 8.78 -0.78
CA LYS A 54 -9.25 7.38 -0.47
C LYS A 54 -10.37 6.80 -1.34
N LYS A 55 -11.14 7.65 -2.05
CA LYS A 55 -12.21 7.25 -2.98
C LYS A 55 -11.80 7.34 -4.46
N GLN A 56 -10.56 7.68 -4.76
CA GLN A 56 -10.09 7.54 -6.13
C GLN A 56 -10.21 6.06 -6.49
N LYS A 57 -11.15 5.76 -7.39
CA LYS A 57 -11.22 4.45 -8.04
C LYS A 57 -9.81 4.17 -8.56
N THR A 58 -9.19 3.19 -7.96
CA THR A 58 -7.94 2.61 -8.40
C THR A 58 -7.98 2.52 -9.92
N LYS A 59 -6.97 3.06 -10.57
CA LYS A 59 -6.80 2.80 -12.01
C LYS A 59 -6.84 1.30 -12.16
N LYS A 60 -7.94 0.79 -12.73
CA LYS A 60 -8.15 -0.62 -12.99
C LYS A 60 -7.16 -1.05 -14.08
N GLY A 61 -5.93 -1.29 -13.66
CA GLY A 61 -4.90 -1.93 -14.46
C GLY A 61 -4.41 -3.12 -13.66
N GLU A 62 -4.46 -4.30 -14.23
CA GLU A 62 -4.08 -5.56 -13.57
C GLU A 62 -2.63 -5.55 -13.02
N ASN A 63 -1.83 -4.53 -13.33
CA ASN A 63 -0.42 -4.43 -12.97
C ASN A 63 -0.07 -3.27 -12.02
N VAL A 64 -1.06 -2.61 -11.39
CA VAL A 64 -0.76 -1.52 -10.47
C VAL A 64 -0.35 -2.10 -9.12
N VAL A 65 0.82 -1.70 -8.63
CA VAL A 65 1.33 -2.03 -7.30
C VAL A 65 1.22 -0.81 -6.40
N TYR A 66 0.57 -0.97 -5.26
CA TYR A 66 0.36 0.09 -4.28
C TYR A 66 1.40 0.01 -3.15
N GLN A 67 1.69 1.14 -2.54
CA GLN A 67 2.46 1.20 -1.30
C GLN A 67 1.51 1.06 -0.09
N VAL A 68 2.07 0.70 1.07
CA VAL A 68 1.27 0.51 2.30
C VAL A 68 0.49 1.77 2.70
N ASN A 69 1.04 2.95 2.44
CA ASN A 69 0.37 4.21 2.74
C ASN A 69 -0.76 4.59 1.77
N GLU A 70 -0.94 3.84 0.69
CA GLU A 70 -1.98 4.08 -0.33
C GLU A 70 -3.21 3.17 -0.18
N ILE A 71 -3.17 2.22 0.74
CA ILE A 71 -4.20 1.21 0.95
C ILE A 71 -5.02 1.47 2.21
N THR A 72 -6.20 0.86 2.30
CA THR A 72 -7.07 0.99 3.47
C THR A 72 -6.92 -0.13 4.49
N GLU A 73 -6.50 -1.31 4.03
CA GLU A 73 -6.23 -2.48 4.86
C GLU A 73 -4.87 -3.08 4.49
N ASP A 74 -4.01 -3.26 5.48
CA ASP A 74 -2.67 -3.83 5.27
C ASP A 74 -2.74 -5.33 4.93
N PRO A 75 -1.77 -5.84 4.12
CA PRO A 75 -1.60 -7.28 3.97
C PRO A 75 -1.24 -7.91 5.32
N ILE A 76 -1.84 -9.05 5.63
CA ILE A 76 -1.64 -9.74 6.90
C ILE A 76 -1.29 -11.21 6.65
N PHE A 77 -0.27 -11.73 7.35
CA PHE A 77 -0.02 -13.16 7.37
C PHE A 77 -1.15 -13.90 8.09
N PRO A 78 -1.55 -15.11 7.65
CA PRO A 78 -2.56 -15.91 8.35
C PRO A 78 -2.23 -16.05 9.85
N ASN A 79 -3.18 -15.72 10.70
CA ASN A 79 -3.03 -15.67 12.16
C ASN A 79 -2.09 -14.57 12.68
N GLY A 80 -1.74 -13.60 11.85
CA GLY A 80 -1.00 -12.39 12.23
C GLY A 80 0.52 -12.49 12.11
N MET A 81 1.21 -11.42 12.45
CA MET A 81 2.67 -11.33 12.31
C MET A 81 3.43 -12.23 13.27
N GLU A 82 2.89 -12.52 14.44
CA GLU A 82 3.50 -13.48 15.37
C GLU A 82 3.59 -14.88 14.75
N ALA A 83 2.51 -15.34 14.11
CA ALA A 83 2.49 -16.60 13.37
C ALA A 83 3.49 -16.59 12.20
N PHE A 84 3.68 -15.45 11.55
CA PHE A 84 4.71 -15.28 10.53
C PHE A 84 6.12 -15.52 11.08
N TYR A 85 6.47 -14.89 12.18
CA TYR A 85 7.80 -15.07 12.79
C TYR A 85 8.02 -16.50 13.31
N GLN A 86 6.98 -17.13 13.85
CA GLN A 86 7.03 -18.56 14.22
C GLN A 86 7.26 -19.45 13.01
N TYR A 87 6.52 -19.21 11.92
CA TYR A 87 6.70 -19.93 10.65
C TYR A 87 8.13 -19.79 10.12
N MET A 88 8.64 -18.56 10.10
CA MET A 88 10.02 -18.30 9.68
C MET A 88 11.02 -19.06 10.56
N GLY A 89 10.88 -18.99 11.89
CA GLY A 89 11.76 -19.68 12.82
C GLY A 89 11.77 -21.20 12.69
N GLN A 90 10.63 -21.80 12.33
CA GLN A 90 10.50 -23.24 12.15
C GLN A 90 11.06 -23.75 10.82
N ASN A 91 10.99 -22.95 9.78
CA ASN A 91 11.34 -23.37 8.43
C ASN A 91 12.68 -22.80 7.92
N LEU A 92 13.22 -21.80 8.59
CA LEU A 92 14.48 -21.17 8.23
C LEU A 92 15.67 -22.05 8.67
N LYS A 93 16.50 -22.45 7.70
CA LYS A 93 17.73 -23.21 7.96
C LYS A 93 18.91 -22.25 7.86
N LEU A 94 19.43 -21.84 9.01
CA LEU A 94 20.59 -20.97 9.04
C LEU A 94 21.85 -21.68 8.52
N PRO A 95 22.69 -20.99 7.72
CA PRO A 95 23.99 -21.50 7.33
C PRO A 95 24.87 -21.85 8.54
N LYS A 96 25.74 -22.85 8.40
CA LYS A 96 26.66 -23.28 9.48
C LYS A 96 27.50 -22.12 10.00
N GLU A 97 28.02 -21.32 9.11
CA GLU A 97 28.87 -20.17 9.42
C GLU A 97 28.15 -19.15 10.30
N VAL A 98 26.88 -18.95 10.06
CA VAL A 98 26.03 -18.04 10.87
C VAL A 98 25.85 -18.59 12.28
N ILE A 99 25.65 -19.89 12.40
CA ILE A 99 25.49 -20.58 13.70
C ILE A 99 26.80 -20.62 14.48
N GLU A 100 27.88 -21.11 13.85
CA GLU A 100 29.20 -21.27 14.46
C GLU A 100 29.80 -19.95 14.92
N LYS A 101 29.69 -18.92 14.10
CA LYS A 101 30.18 -17.56 14.40
C LYS A 101 29.20 -16.75 15.22
N ASN A 102 28.03 -17.29 15.53
CA ASN A 102 26.95 -16.61 16.24
C ASN A 102 26.62 -15.22 15.65
N ILE A 103 26.47 -15.16 14.33
CA ILE A 103 26.22 -13.91 13.61
C ILE A 103 24.79 -13.48 13.85
N LYS A 104 24.63 -12.28 14.38
CA LYS A 104 23.34 -11.62 14.58
C LYS A 104 23.21 -10.46 13.61
N GLY A 105 22.02 -10.28 13.08
CA GLY A 105 21.77 -9.16 12.17
C GLY A 105 20.33 -9.11 11.71
N ARG A 106 20.05 -8.15 10.83
CA ARG A 106 18.75 -8.00 10.20
C ARG A 106 18.87 -8.05 8.70
N ILE A 107 17.91 -8.73 8.10
CA ILE A 107 17.74 -8.75 6.64
C ILE A 107 16.47 -7.99 6.31
N TYR A 108 16.58 -6.98 5.46
CA TYR A 108 15.44 -6.18 5.01
C TYR A 108 15.03 -6.69 3.63
N LEU A 109 13.78 -7.09 3.53
CA LEU A 109 13.20 -7.62 2.29
C LEU A 109 12.02 -6.75 1.85
N SER A 110 11.82 -6.67 0.55
CA SER A 110 10.57 -6.21 -0.02
C SER A 110 9.99 -7.27 -0.95
N PHE A 111 8.69 -7.35 -1.00
CA PHE A 111 7.96 -8.27 -1.87
C PHE A 111 6.58 -7.70 -2.18
N ILE A 112 5.94 -8.25 -3.19
CA ILE A 112 4.57 -7.90 -3.52
C ILE A 112 3.64 -8.97 -2.98
N VAL A 113 2.63 -8.56 -2.21
CA VAL A 113 1.49 -9.40 -1.86
C VAL A 113 0.45 -9.23 -2.95
N GLU A 114 0.22 -10.30 -3.70
CA GLU A 114 -0.72 -10.31 -4.82
C GLU A 114 -2.18 -10.31 -4.34
N THR A 115 -3.11 -10.05 -5.24
CA THR A 115 -4.55 -10.01 -4.92
C THR A 115 -5.10 -11.34 -4.41
N ASP A 116 -4.45 -12.46 -4.74
CA ASP A 116 -4.78 -13.80 -4.22
C ASP A 116 -4.02 -14.18 -2.93
N GLY A 117 -3.19 -13.27 -2.41
CA GLY A 117 -2.36 -13.49 -1.23
C GLY A 117 -1.02 -14.16 -1.49
N SER A 118 -0.71 -14.56 -2.72
CA SER A 118 0.62 -15.07 -3.07
C SER A 118 1.67 -13.96 -3.00
N ILE A 119 2.95 -14.36 -2.88
CA ILE A 119 4.06 -13.44 -2.82
C ILE A 119 4.85 -13.50 -4.12
N SER A 120 5.15 -12.33 -4.69
CA SER A 120 5.98 -12.17 -5.88
C SER A 120 7.04 -11.09 -5.70
N GLU A 121 7.97 -10.99 -6.65
CA GLU A 121 9.02 -9.97 -6.72
C GLU A 121 9.77 -9.77 -5.40
N ILE A 122 10.21 -10.87 -4.77
CA ILE A 122 10.96 -10.82 -3.52
C ILE A 122 12.35 -10.26 -3.79
N THR A 123 12.70 -9.18 -3.11
CA THR A 123 13.98 -8.48 -3.27
C THR A 123 14.61 -8.25 -1.91
N THR A 124 15.91 -8.53 -1.79
CA THR A 124 16.69 -8.16 -0.61
C THR A 124 17.11 -6.69 -0.72
N LEU A 125 16.64 -5.86 0.21
CA LEU A 125 17.02 -4.45 0.29
C LEU A 125 18.34 -4.26 1.02
N ARG A 126 18.55 -5.04 2.07
CA ARG A 126 19.76 -5.04 2.87
C ARG A 126 19.94 -6.39 3.55
N ASP A 127 21.15 -6.92 3.48
CA ASP A 127 21.56 -8.12 4.21
C ASP A 127 22.63 -7.76 5.25
N GLY A 128 22.26 -7.81 6.50
CA GLY A 128 23.15 -7.57 7.64
C GLY A 128 23.77 -8.85 8.24
N VAL A 129 23.57 -9.98 7.59
CA VAL A 129 24.04 -11.31 8.07
C VAL A 129 25.03 -11.93 7.10
N GLY A 130 24.69 -12.00 5.82
CA GLY A 130 25.51 -12.64 4.80
C GLY A 130 25.42 -14.16 4.78
N TYR A 131 26.40 -14.79 4.18
CA TYR A 131 26.54 -16.26 4.09
C TYR A 131 25.36 -16.98 3.40
N GLY A 132 24.64 -16.31 2.51
CA GLY A 132 23.49 -16.87 1.81
C GLY A 132 22.22 -16.94 2.67
N THR A 133 22.17 -16.24 3.80
CA THR A 133 20.99 -16.21 4.69
C THR A 133 19.81 -15.56 4.04
N SER A 134 20.00 -14.50 3.23
CA SER A 134 18.92 -13.84 2.51
C SER A 134 18.24 -14.75 1.48
N GLU A 135 19.02 -15.58 0.77
CA GLU A 135 18.47 -16.58 -0.16
C GLU A 135 17.63 -17.62 0.55
N GLU A 136 18.05 -18.04 1.72
CA GLU A 136 17.28 -18.98 2.55
C GLU A 136 15.96 -18.35 3.03
N VAL A 137 15.99 -17.10 3.46
CA VAL A 137 14.78 -16.34 3.83
C VAL A 137 13.82 -16.25 2.65
N ILE A 138 14.32 -15.95 1.45
CA ILE A 138 13.53 -15.91 0.22
C ILE A 138 12.88 -17.27 -0.08
N ARG A 139 13.62 -18.36 0.07
CA ARG A 139 13.11 -19.73 -0.10
C ARG A 139 11.93 -20.00 0.84
N VAL A 140 12.07 -19.66 2.10
CA VAL A 140 11.02 -19.86 3.11
C VAL A 140 9.78 -19.00 2.79
N LEU A 141 9.98 -17.74 2.38
CA LEU A 141 8.89 -16.87 1.97
C LEU A 141 8.11 -17.40 0.75
N LYS A 142 8.80 -17.94 -0.24
CA LYS A 142 8.16 -18.53 -1.43
C LYS A 142 7.28 -19.73 -1.11
N ASN A 143 7.61 -20.47 -0.04
CA ASN A 143 6.86 -21.63 0.42
C ASN A 143 5.83 -21.27 1.51
N ALA A 144 5.72 -20.01 1.88
CA ALA A 144 4.80 -19.56 2.92
C ALA A 144 3.33 -19.73 2.49
N PRO A 145 2.42 -19.92 3.46
CA PRO A 145 0.99 -19.86 3.21
C PRO A 145 0.60 -18.53 2.55
N LYS A 146 -0.49 -18.53 1.83
CA LYS A 146 -1.01 -17.30 1.22
C LYS A 146 -1.34 -16.26 2.29
N TRP A 147 -0.93 -15.04 2.04
CA TRP A 147 -1.27 -13.90 2.87
C TRP A 147 -2.72 -13.47 2.63
N ILE A 148 -3.26 -12.73 3.58
CA ILE A 148 -4.48 -11.95 3.35
C ILE A 148 -4.05 -10.70 2.61
N PRO A 149 -4.56 -10.47 1.38
CA PRO A 149 -4.08 -9.35 0.57
C PRO A 149 -4.47 -8.00 1.17
N GLY A 150 -3.66 -6.99 0.90
CA GLY A 150 -4.04 -5.61 1.18
C GLY A 150 -5.23 -5.19 0.33
N LYS A 151 -6.03 -4.24 0.84
CA LYS A 151 -7.27 -3.81 0.20
C LYS A 151 -7.39 -2.30 0.13
N ILE A 152 -8.05 -1.84 -0.89
CA ILE A 152 -8.56 -0.47 -0.99
C ILE A 152 -10.08 -0.55 -1.08
N ASN A 153 -10.79 0.05 -0.11
CA ASN A 153 -12.26 0.01 -0.04
C ASN A 153 -12.82 -1.41 -0.20
N SER A 154 -12.26 -2.38 0.52
CA SER A 154 -12.63 -3.80 0.52
C SER A 154 -12.28 -4.57 -0.78
N GLU A 155 -11.64 -3.94 -1.76
CA GLU A 155 -11.16 -4.61 -2.96
C GLU A 155 -9.68 -5.02 -2.81
N PRO A 156 -9.32 -6.31 -3.02
CA PRO A 156 -7.94 -6.74 -2.97
C PRO A 156 -7.09 -6.06 -4.03
N VAL A 157 -5.90 -5.62 -3.64
CA VAL A 157 -4.93 -4.97 -4.53
C VAL A 157 -3.54 -5.54 -4.32
N ARG A 158 -2.67 -5.37 -5.32
CA ARG A 158 -1.26 -5.71 -5.22
C ARG A 158 -0.55 -4.69 -4.36
N VAL A 159 0.14 -5.11 -3.31
CA VAL A 159 0.81 -4.22 -2.36
C VAL A 159 2.27 -4.57 -2.24
N LYS A 160 3.13 -3.58 -2.39
CA LYS A 160 4.55 -3.71 -2.06
C LYS A 160 4.71 -3.58 -0.55
N TYR A 161 5.16 -4.66 0.05
CA TYR A 161 5.37 -4.75 1.50
C TYR A 161 6.85 -4.95 1.80
N SER A 162 7.34 -4.31 2.83
CA SER A 162 8.74 -4.45 3.27
C SER A 162 8.78 -4.75 4.75
N LEU A 163 9.65 -5.66 5.13
CA LEU A 163 9.80 -6.02 6.55
C LEU A 163 11.24 -6.45 6.88
N PRO A 164 11.65 -6.24 8.14
CA PRO A 164 12.91 -6.77 8.65
C PRO A 164 12.73 -8.20 9.17
N ILE A 165 13.70 -9.05 8.85
CA ILE A 165 13.85 -10.38 9.49
C ILE A 165 15.06 -10.32 10.41
N THR A 166 14.84 -10.51 11.69
CA THR A 166 15.92 -10.56 12.67
C THR A 166 16.48 -11.99 12.78
N ILE A 167 17.77 -12.12 12.56
CA ILE A 167 18.49 -13.39 12.71
C ILE A 167 19.24 -13.40 14.04
N ASN A 168 18.96 -14.41 14.85
CA ASN A 168 19.61 -14.64 16.13
C ASN A 168 19.79 -16.15 16.35
N PRO A 169 20.98 -16.71 16.05
CA PRO A 169 21.19 -18.15 16.10
C PRO A 169 21.03 -18.79 17.48
N LYS A 170 21.10 -17.98 18.53
CA LYS A 170 21.00 -18.48 19.93
C LYS A 170 19.64 -18.21 20.57
N ALA A 171 18.66 -17.83 19.81
CA ALA A 171 17.30 -17.63 20.34
C ALA A 171 16.61 -18.96 20.62
#